data_6efa9185d0d0d22459ca4ce0dbf12fca
#
_entry.id   6efa9185d0d0d22459ca4ce0dbf12fca
#
_cell.length_a   1.000
_cell.length_b   1.000
_cell.length_c   1.000
_cell.angle_alpha   90.00
_cell.angle_beta   90.00
_cell.angle_gamma   90.00
#
_symmetry.space_group_name_H-M   'P 1'
#
loop_
_entity.id
_entity.type
_entity.pdbx_description
1 polymer ?
#
loop_
_entity_poly.entity_id
_entity_poly.type
_entity_poly.pdbx_seq_one_letter_code
_entity_poly.pdbx_strand_id
1 'polypeptide(L)'
;MLKLDRVNKYFFRNSPDELWAIRNLSLQVQDGEFITIVGSNGAGKTTLLNLISGAYFPDEGRVIIDGVDVTHLPPHRRAVYLGRVFQNTFQGTAPSLTIEENLAIAYLKGKNKGIRMALNEKMRRIFKEKLAEIGLGLEKRLRDRVGLLSGGQRQALALLMATMSQPKILLLDEHTANLDPKTGEIIMELTTRLIRENRLTTLMVTHNLQDALSFGTRTLMMDEGEVVLDVAGTEREKMTMQELLEQFNVRRHKKFADDRALLSS
;
A
#
# COMPACT_ATOMS: atom_id res chain seq x y z
N MET A 1 -5.91 13.98 -0.78
CA MET A 1 -4.65 14.29 -0.09
C MET A 1 -4.55 13.53 1.24
N LEU A 2 -3.38 12.94 1.54
CA LEU A 2 -3.09 12.30 2.84
C LEU A 2 -2.14 13.20 3.63
N LYS A 3 -2.40 13.38 4.92
CA LYS A 3 -1.49 14.04 5.85
C LYS A 3 -1.34 13.21 7.13
N LEU A 4 -0.09 12.95 7.49
CA LEU A 4 0.32 12.45 8.79
C LEU A 4 0.96 13.64 9.53
N ASP A 5 0.55 13.89 10.77
CA ASP A 5 1.00 15.03 11.55
C ASP A 5 1.56 14.54 12.89
N ARG A 6 2.89 14.50 12.99
CA ARG A 6 3.67 14.08 14.18
C ARG A 6 3.19 12.75 14.78
N VAL A 7 3.05 11.77 13.91
CA VAL A 7 2.53 10.44 14.28
C VAL A 7 3.60 9.65 15.02
N ASN A 8 3.24 9.13 16.18
CA ASN A 8 4.03 8.19 16.97
C ASN A 8 3.27 6.86 17.13
N LYS A 9 4.02 5.74 17.07
CA LYS A 9 3.49 4.42 17.36
C LYS A 9 4.47 3.60 18.17
N TYR A 10 4.01 3.16 19.34
CA TYR A 10 4.74 2.27 20.22
C TYR A 10 4.06 0.88 20.24
N PHE A 11 4.84 -0.17 20.30
CA PHE A 11 4.39 -1.50 20.66
C PHE A 11 4.97 -1.86 22.03
N PHE A 12 4.22 -2.60 22.83
CA PHE A 12 4.63 -3.03 24.17
C PHE A 12 5.08 -1.89 25.09
N ARG A 13 4.39 -0.73 24.99
CA ARG A 13 4.72 0.48 25.74
C ARG A 13 4.82 0.20 27.25
N ASN A 14 5.84 0.77 27.89
CA ASN A 14 6.16 0.59 29.32
C ASN A 14 6.57 -0.85 29.69
N SER A 15 7.10 -1.62 28.75
CA SER A 15 7.69 -2.95 29.00
C SER A 15 9.15 -2.99 28.56
N PRO A 16 9.94 -3.99 29.00
CA PRO A 16 11.33 -4.15 28.55
C PRO A 16 11.46 -4.35 27.01
N ASP A 17 10.38 -4.81 26.36
CA ASP A 17 10.32 -5.05 24.92
C ASP A 17 9.69 -3.87 24.15
N GLU A 18 9.67 -2.67 24.75
CA GLU A 18 9.11 -1.49 24.10
C GLU A 18 9.80 -1.22 22.76
N LEU A 19 8.98 -1.14 21.69
CA LEU A 19 9.41 -0.79 20.35
C LEU A 19 8.74 0.50 19.89
N TRP A 20 9.53 1.55 19.69
CA TRP A 20 9.06 2.79 19.05
C TRP A 20 9.11 2.62 17.53
N ALA A 21 8.03 2.12 16.97
CA ALA A 21 7.95 1.65 15.59
C ALA A 21 7.73 2.76 14.56
N ILE A 22 7.15 3.91 14.95
CA ILE A 22 7.06 5.14 14.15
C ILE A 22 7.36 6.31 15.06
N ARG A 23 8.30 7.16 14.63
CA ARG A 23 8.89 8.23 15.45
C ARG A 23 8.59 9.59 14.83
N ASN A 24 7.70 10.36 15.49
CA ASN A 24 7.35 11.74 15.15
C ASN A 24 7.18 11.99 13.63
N LEU A 25 6.58 11.02 12.93
CA LEU A 25 6.50 11.02 11.48
C LEU A 25 5.48 12.02 10.99
N SER A 26 5.95 12.98 10.17
CA SER A 26 5.12 13.93 9.44
C SER A 26 5.31 13.71 7.95
N LEU A 27 4.20 13.46 7.23
CA LEU A 27 4.22 13.20 5.80
C LEU A 27 3.00 13.84 5.15
N GLN A 28 3.21 14.50 4.03
CA GLN A 28 2.14 15.02 3.19
C GLN A 28 2.23 14.39 1.81
N VAL A 29 1.10 13.85 1.34
CA VAL A 29 0.96 13.20 0.02
C VAL A 29 -0.08 13.96 -0.77
N GLN A 30 0.26 14.38 -1.98
CA GLN A 30 -0.63 15.10 -2.88
C GLN A 30 -1.55 14.14 -3.63
N ASP A 31 -2.66 14.67 -4.16
CA ASP A 31 -3.57 13.86 -4.99
C ASP A 31 -2.86 13.44 -6.29
N GLY A 32 -3.00 12.16 -6.64
CA GLY A 32 -2.37 11.56 -7.82
C GLY A 32 -0.88 11.26 -7.67
N GLU A 33 -0.26 11.54 -6.51
CA GLU A 33 1.14 11.22 -6.25
C GLU A 33 1.34 9.71 -6.10
N PHE A 34 2.35 9.17 -6.75
CA PHE A 34 2.75 7.78 -6.58
C PHE A 34 4.08 7.71 -5.82
N ILE A 35 4.01 7.35 -4.56
CA ILE A 35 5.16 7.26 -3.65
C ILE A 35 5.61 5.81 -3.50
N THR A 36 6.89 5.56 -3.71
CA THR A 36 7.56 4.30 -3.36
C THR A 36 8.22 4.43 -1.99
N ILE A 37 8.10 3.41 -1.16
CA ILE A 37 8.63 3.39 0.21
C ILE A 37 9.57 2.20 0.34
N VAL A 38 10.83 2.47 0.63
CA VAL A 38 11.88 1.46 0.86
C VAL A 38 12.46 1.59 2.26
N GLY A 39 13.25 0.61 2.67
CA GLY A 39 13.93 0.58 3.97
C GLY A 39 14.16 -0.84 4.45
N SER A 40 14.97 -0.99 5.48
CA SER A 40 15.31 -2.28 6.10
C SER A 40 14.08 -2.98 6.69
N ASN A 41 14.22 -4.28 6.99
CA ASN A 41 13.22 -4.99 7.79
C ASN A 41 13.16 -4.34 9.18
N GLY A 42 11.93 -4.11 9.67
CA GLY A 42 11.74 -3.40 10.93
C GLY A 42 11.75 -1.86 10.83
N ALA A 43 12.02 -1.27 9.66
CA ALA A 43 12.04 0.19 9.47
C ALA A 43 10.69 0.90 9.69
N GLY A 44 9.58 0.16 9.91
CA GLY A 44 8.26 0.74 10.15
C GLY A 44 7.35 0.84 8.93
N LYS A 45 7.76 0.38 7.74
CA LYS A 45 7.01 0.49 6.48
C LYS A 45 5.58 -0.06 6.56
N THR A 46 5.43 -1.32 6.95
CA THR A 46 4.10 -1.97 7.12
C THR A 46 3.31 -1.33 8.27
N THR A 47 3.99 -0.88 9.34
CA THR A 47 3.36 -0.13 10.43
C THR A 47 2.78 1.19 9.92
N LEU A 48 3.48 1.91 9.06
CA LEU A 48 2.99 3.13 8.41
C LEU A 48 1.71 2.84 7.60
N LEU A 49 1.70 1.81 6.75
CA LEU A 49 0.49 1.43 6.01
C LEU A 49 -0.66 1.01 6.94
N ASN A 50 -0.35 0.34 8.05
CA ASN A 50 -1.35 -0.05 9.06
C ASN A 50 -1.94 1.15 9.80
N LEU A 51 -1.16 2.18 10.08
CA LEU A 51 -1.63 3.45 10.65
C LEU A 51 -2.55 4.20 9.68
N ILE A 52 -2.19 4.25 8.40
CA ILE A 52 -3.02 4.89 7.36
C ILE A 52 -4.34 4.13 7.19
N SER A 53 -4.29 2.79 7.15
CA SER A 53 -5.49 1.95 6.97
C SER A 53 -6.37 1.83 8.21
N GLY A 54 -5.87 2.23 9.39
CA GLY A 54 -6.58 2.12 10.66
C GLY A 54 -6.54 0.73 11.29
N ALA A 55 -5.70 -0.18 10.76
CA ALA A 55 -5.41 -1.45 11.40
C ALA A 55 -4.64 -1.23 12.73
N TYR A 56 -3.84 -0.16 12.79
CA TYR A 56 -3.29 0.39 14.03
C TYR A 56 -3.75 1.82 14.21
N PHE A 57 -3.91 2.25 15.46
CA PHE A 57 -4.12 3.64 15.81
C PHE A 57 -2.78 4.24 16.27
N PRO A 58 -2.48 5.49 15.92
CA PRO A 58 -1.32 6.18 16.46
C PRO A 58 -1.52 6.39 17.97
N ASP A 59 -0.42 6.38 18.72
CA ASP A 59 -0.43 6.71 20.13
C ASP A 59 -0.40 8.24 20.32
N GLU A 60 0.20 8.96 19.35
CA GLU A 60 0.23 10.42 19.29
C GLU A 60 0.16 10.88 17.83
N GLY A 61 -0.25 12.12 17.62
CA GLY A 61 -0.38 12.70 16.30
C GLY A 61 -1.71 12.41 15.61
N ARG A 62 -1.79 12.73 14.30
CA ARG A 62 -3.04 12.62 13.54
C ARG A 62 -2.84 12.06 12.14
N VAL A 63 -3.87 11.36 11.65
CA VAL A 63 -3.99 10.86 10.28
C VAL A 63 -5.20 11.54 9.64
N ILE A 64 -4.98 12.26 8.55
CA ILE A 64 -6.01 13.04 7.84
C ILE A 64 -6.06 12.56 6.39
N ILE A 65 -7.24 12.16 5.91
CA ILE A 65 -7.46 11.73 4.52
C ILE A 65 -8.55 12.61 3.91
N ASP A 66 -8.24 13.27 2.80
CA ASP A 66 -9.16 14.14 2.06
C ASP A 66 -9.80 15.23 2.97
N GLY A 67 -9.01 15.80 3.89
CA GLY A 67 -9.44 16.80 4.86
C GLY A 67 -10.18 16.25 6.07
N VAL A 68 -10.47 14.95 6.11
CA VAL A 68 -11.17 14.30 7.23
C VAL A 68 -10.16 13.70 8.20
N ASP A 69 -10.25 14.05 9.48
CA ASP A 69 -9.47 13.38 10.52
C ASP A 69 -10.02 11.96 10.74
N VAL A 70 -9.18 10.99 10.37
CA VAL A 70 -9.50 9.57 10.46
C VAL A 70 -8.75 8.86 11.59
N THR A 71 -8.03 9.60 12.43
CA THR A 71 -7.09 9.08 13.45
C THR A 71 -7.67 7.93 14.28
N HIS A 72 -8.91 8.05 14.70
CA HIS A 72 -9.58 7.03 15.53
C HIS A 72 -10.68 6.26 14.78
N LEU A 73 -10.79 6.44 13.45
CA LEU A 73 -11.76 5.67 12.68
C LEU A 73 -11.24 4.24 12.46
N PRO A 74 -12.06 3.22 12.72
CA PRO A 74 -11.69 1.81 12.51
C PRO A 74 -11.55 1.49 11.01
N PRO A 75 -10.88 0.37 10.64
CA PRO A 75 -10.59 0.02 9.26
C PRO A 75 -11.80 0.01 8.33
N HIS A 76 -12.95 -0.51 8.79
CA HIS A 76 -14.16 -0.57 7.97
C HIS A 76 -14.73 0.81 7.62
N ARG A 77 -14.52 1.82 8.47
CA ARG A 77 -14.90 3.21 8.20
C ARG A 77 -13.90 3.91 7.28
N ARG A 78 -12.60 3.63 7.43
CA ARG A 78 -11.57 4.16 6.50
C ARG A 78 -11.61 3.48 5.14
N ALA A 79 -12.18 2.27 5.04
CA ALA A 79 -12.23 1.51 3.82
C ALA A 79 -12.88 2.27 2.64
N VAL A 80 -13.75 3.23 2.88
CA VAL A 80 -14.35 4.04 1.80
C VAL A 80 -13.33 4.94 1.09
N TYR A 81 -12.24 5.30 1.76
CA TYR A 81 -11.16 6.13 1.21
C TYR A 81 -10.03 5.30 0.61
N LEU A 82 -9.89 4.03 1.01
CA LEU A 82 -8.68 3.24 0.80
C LEU A 82 -8.92 2.00 -0.05
N GLY A 83 -8.01 1.72 -0.99
CA GLY A 83 -7.75 0.40 -1.54
C GLY A 83 -6.50 -0.15 -0.87
N ARG A 84 -6.45 -1.46 -0.59
CA ARG A 84 -5.23 -2.09 -0.07
C ARG A 84 -4.99 -3.44 -0.75
N VAL A 85 -3.75 -3.65 -1.15
CA VAL A 85 -3.23 -4.93 -1.64
C VAL A 85 -2.13 -5.37 -0.69
N PHE A 86 -2.21 -6.60 -0.24
CA PHE A 86 -1.32 -7.18 0.76
C PHE A 86 -0.23 -8.03 0.10
N GLN A 87 0.89 -8.20 0.78
CA GLN A 87 1.94 -9.14 0.40
C GLN A 87 1.39 -10.58 0.33
N ASN A 88 0.58 -10.99 1.31
CA ASN A 88 -0.13 -12.25 1.27
C ASN A 88 -1.46 -12.07 0.54
N THR A 89 -1.56 -12.64 -0.66
CA THR A 89 -2.73 -12.55 -1.55
C THR A 89 -4.03 -13.07 -0.93
N PHE A 90 -3.95 -13.94 0.08
CA PHE A 90 -5.13 -14.44 0.79
C PHE A 90 -5.78 -13.40 1.71
N GLN A 91 -5.03 -12.39 2.17
CA GLN A 91 -5.59 -11.35 3.06
C GLN A 91 -6.48 -10.35 2.33
N GLY A 92 -6.29 -10.18 1.03
CA GLY A 92 -7.08 -9.25 0.21
C GLY A 92 -8.30 -9.89 -0.45
N THR A 93 -8.51 -11.22 -0.28
CA THR A 93 -9.55 -11.98 -0.96
C THR A 93 -10.26 -12.94 0.00
N ALA A 94 -11.43 -13.45 -0.40
CA ALA A 94 -12.13 -14.55 0.29
C ALA A 94 -11.96 -15.85 -0.52
N PRO A 95 -11.01 -16.74 -0.20
CA PRO A 95 -10.63 -17.89 -1.02
C PRO A 95 -11.75 -18.93 -1.20
N SER A 96 -12.66 -19.03 -0.23
CA SER A 96 -13.82 -19.93 -0.27
C SER A 96 -14.95 -19.44 -1.20
N LEU A 97 -14.97 -18.15 -1.51
CA LEU A 97 -15.95 -17.53 -2.39
C LEU A 97 -15.46 -17.56 -3.85
N THR A 98 -16.41 -17.43 -4.78
CA THR A 98 -16.14 -17.30 -6.21
C THR A 98 -15.52 -15.95 -6.57
N ILE A 99 -14.99 -15.84 -7.78
CA ILE A 99 -14.45 -14.57 -8.32
C ILE A 99 -15.56 -13.51 -8.35
N GLU A 100 -16.78 -13.85 -8.85
CA GLU A 100 -17.88 -12.88 -8.90
C GLU A 100 -18.37 -12.43 -7.53
N GLU A 101 -18.33 -13.30 -6.51
CA GLU A 101 -18.69 -12.93 -5.13
C GLU A 101 -17.63 -12.01 -4.51
N ASN A 102 -16.34 -12.28 -4.72
CA ASN A 102 -15.26 -11.39 -4.29
C ASN A 102 -15.37 -9.99 -4.94
N LEU A 103 -15.62 -9.95 -6.26
CA LEU A 103 -15.82 -8.68 -6.98
C LEU A 103 -17.09 -7.96 -6.51
N ALA A 104 -18.15 -8.67 -6.17
CA ALA A 104 -19.38 -8.09 -5.63
C ALA A 104 -19.13 -7.40 -4.28
N ILE A 105 -18.36 -8.03 -3.39
CA ILE A 105 -17.96 -7.42 -2.10
C ILE A 105 -17.19 -6.11 -2.35
N ALA A 106 -16.20 -6.14 -3.25
CA ALA A 106 -15.42 -4.96 -3.58
C ALA A 106 -16.26 -3.84 -4.25
N TYR A 107 -17.15 -4.20 -5.16
CA TYR A 107 -18.03 -3.27 -5.87
C TYR A 107 -19.05 -2.59 -4.96
N LEU A 108 -19.51 -3.29 -3.94
CA LEU A 108 -20.50 -2.78 -2.95
C LEU A 108 -19.87 -1.94 -1.84
N LYS A 109 -18.56 -1.90 -1.76
CA LYS A 109 -17.83 -1.13 -0.76
C LYS A 109 -18.30 0.33 -0.74
N GLY A 110 -18.75 0.80 0.40
CA GLY A 110 -19.29 2.16 0.58
C GLY A 110 -20.70 2.39 0.01
N LYS A 111 -21.40 1.36 -0.47
CA LYS A 111 -22.77 1.46 -0.99
C LYS A 111 -23.75 0.74 -0.07
N ASN A 112 -24.87 1.39 0.25
CA ASN A 112 -25.95 0.81 1.07
C ASN A 112 -26.81 -0.19 0.25
N LYS A 113 -26.21 -1.26 -0.28
CA LYS A 113 -26.91 -2.29 -1.07
C LYS A 113 -26.56 -3.67 -0.53
N GLY A 114 -27.58 -4.49 -0.31
CA GLY A 114 -27.39 -5.90 0.08
C GLY A 114 -26.69 -6.71 -1.01
N ILE A 115 -25.93 -7.72 -0.62
CA ILE A 115 -25.13 -8.60 -1.51
C ILE A 115 -25.99 -9.27 -2.59
N ARG A 116 -27.26 -9.59 -2.28
CA ARG A 116 -28.20 -10.21 -3.24
C ARG A 116 -28.44 -9.37 -4.50
N MET A 117 -28.29 -8.06 -4.44
CA MET A 117 -28.50 -7.17 -5.59
C MET A 117 -27.24 -7.01 -6.48
N ALA A 118 -26.09 -7.50 -6.03
CA ALA A 118 -24.83 -7.35 -6.74
C ALA A 118 -24.60 -8.41 -7.83
N LEU A 119 -25.14 -9.60 -7.67
CA LEU A 119 -24.96 -10.74 -8.59
C LEU A 119 -26.10 -10.83 -9.61
N ASN A 120 -26.30 -9.79 -10.38
CA ASN A 120 -27.19 -9.79 -11.53
C ASN A 120 -26.39 -9.80 -12.85
N GLU A 121 -27.08 -10.04 -13.97
CA GLU A 121 -26.43 -10.13 -15.30
C GLU A 121 -25.68 -8.84 -15.69
N LYS A 122 -26.18 -7.68 -15.29
CA LYS A 122 -25.50 -6.40 -15.52
C LYS A 122 -24.16 -6.35 -14.80
N MET A 123 -24.12 -6.81 -13.54
CA MET A 123 -22.88 -6.86 -12.75
C MET A 123 -21.89 -7.86 -13.30
N ARG A 124 -22.36 -9.07 -13.69
CA ARG A 124 -21.52 -10.08 -14.32
C ARG A 124 -20.87 -9.57 -15.60
N ARG A 125 -21.59 -8.80 -16.41
CA ARG A 125 -21.02 -8.17 -17.60
C ARG A 125 -19.90 -7.18 -17.23
N ILE A 126 -20.14 -6.28 -16.28
CA ILE A 126 -19.11 -5.34 -15.78
C ILE A 126 -17.89 -6.10 -15.26
N PHE A 127 -18.11 -7.17 -14.49
CA PHE A 127 -17.01 -7.95 -13.93
C PHE A 127 -16.21 -8.66 -15.03
N LYS A 128 -16.87 -9.21 -16.05
CA LYS A 128 -16.21 -9.83 -17.21
C LYS A 128 -15.37 -8.81 -17.97
N GLU A 129 -15.91 -7.63 -18.26
CA GLU A 129 -15.19 -6.55 -18.94
C GLU A 129 -13.93 -6.16 -18.15
N LYS A 130 -14.06 -5.91 -16.86
CA LYS A 130 -12.92 -5.56 -15.99
C LYS A 130 -11.88 -6.67 -15.86
N LEU A 131 -12.29 -7.92 -15.81
CA LEU A 131 -11.37 -9.06 -15.77
C LEU A 131 -10.68 -9.28 -17.13
N ALA A 132 -11.35 -9.03 -18.24
CA ALA A 132 -10.76 -9.12 -19.58
C ALA A 132 -9.65 -8.08 -19.77
N GLU A 133 -9.81 -6.86 -19.20
CA GLU A 133 -8.76 -5.82 -19.20
C GLU A 133 -7.46 -6.29 -18.53
N ILE A 134 -7.53 -7.24 -17.58
CA ILE A 134 -6.35 -7.82 -16.92
C ILE A 134 -5.56 -8.77 -17.84
N GLY A 135 -6.24 -9.48 -18.74
CA GLY A 135 -5.59 -10.37 -19.72
C GLY A 135 -5.13 -11.72 -19.15
N LEU A 136 -5.63 -12.18 -18.00
CA LEU A 136 -5.27 -13.44 -17.35
C LEU A 136 -6.33 -14.55 -17.48
N GLY A 137 -7.33 -14.37 -18.34
CA GLY A 137 -8.38 -15.36 -18.62
C GLY A 137 -9.42 -15.51 -17.51
N LEU A 138 -9.42 -14.64 -16.52
CA LEU A 138 -10.34 -14.71 -15.37
C LEU A 138 -11.79 -14.38 -15.74
N GLU A 139 -12.04 -13.68 -16.84
CA GLU A 139 -13.36 -13.34 -17.35
C GLU A 139 -14.20 -14.57 -17.73
N LYS A 140 -13.53 -15.71 -17.97
CA LYS A 140 -14.16 -17.00 -18.28
C LYS A 140 -14.43 -17.86 -17.03
N ARG A 141 -13.91 -17.44 -15.88
CA ARG A 141 -13.82 -18.22 -14.64
C ARG A 141 -14.60 -17.61 -13.46
N LEU A 142 -15.60 -16.75 -13.71
CA LEU A 142 -16.33 -16.00 -12.68
C LEU A 142 -16.86 -16.85 -11.53
N ARG A 143 -17.25 -18.09 -11.81
CA ARG A 143 -17.81 -19.04 -10.83
C ARG A 143 -16.78 -19.92 -10.14
N ASP A 144 -15.50 -19.81 -10.54
CA ASP A 144 -14.43 -20.54 -9.87
C ASP A 144 -14.14 -19.91 -8.51
N ARG A 145 -13.80 -20.74 -7.52
CA ARG A 145 -13.36 -20.27 -6.20
C ARG A 145 -11.99 -19.60 -6.31
N VAL A 146 -11.82 -18.49 -5.62
CA VAL A 146 -10.56 -17.73 -5.62
C VAL A 146 -9.39 -18.55 -5.07
N GLY A 147 -9.65 -19.50 -4.16
CA GLY A 147 -8.63 -20.43 -3.67
C GLY A 147 -7.97 -21.31 -4.74
N LEU A 148 -8.62 -21.51 -5.90
CA LEU A 148 -8.11 -22.29 -7.05
C LEU A 148 -7.25 -21.47 -8.01
N LEU A 149 -7.09 -20.17 -7.79
CA LEU A 149 -6.28 -19.28 -8.62
C LEU A 149 -4.80 -19.45 -8.31
N SER A 150 -3.96 -19.24 -9.33
CA SER A 150 -2.51 -19.08 -9.12
C SER A 150 -2.22 -17.83 -8.27
N GLY A 151 -1.01 -17.72 -7.72
CA GLY A 151 -0.58 -16.55 -6.94
C GLY A 151 -0.77 -15.25 -7.72
N GLY A 152 -0.28 -15.19 -8.97
CA GLY A 152 -0.41 -14.02 -9.85
C GLY A 152 -1.86 -13.70 -10.21
N GLN A 153 -2.69 -14.70 -10.55
CA GLN A 153 -4.11 -14.51 -10.83
C GLN A 153 -4.86 -13.94 -9.61
N ARG A 154 -4.54 -14.43 -8.42
CA ARG A 154 -5.12 -13.93 -7.16
C ARG A 154 -4.67 -12.52 -6.86
N GLN A 155 -3.40 -12.21 -7.11
CA GLN A 155 -2.86 -10.86 -6.93
C GLN A 155 -3.51 -9.84 -7.89
N ALA A 156 -3.66 -10.22 -9.16
CA ALA A 156 -4.36 -9.39 -10.14
C ALA A 156 -5.82 -9.14 -9.74
N LEU A 157 -6.51 -10.19 -9.24
CA LEU A 157 -7.87 -10.05 -8.72
C LEU A 157 -7.92 -9.11 -7.51
N ALA A 158 -6.99 -9.26 -6.55
CA ALA A 158 -6.90 -8.39 -5.36
C ALA A 158 -6.66 -6.93 -5.76
N LEU A 159 -5.80 -6.68 -6.75
CA LEU A 159 -5.53 -5.35 -7.28
C LEU A 159 -6.78 -4.74 -7.95
N LEU A 160 -7.49 -5.51 -8.78
CA LEU A 160 -8.76 -5.07 -9.35
C LEU A 160 -9.78 -4.74 -8.27
N MET A 161 -9.93 -5.62 -7.27
CA MET A 161 -10.85 -5.39 -6.14
C MET A 161 -10.49 -4.12 -5.36
N ALA A 162 -9.20 -3.87 -5.11
CA ALA A 162 -8.73 -2.70 -4.39
C ALA A 162 -9.00 -1.38 -5.13
N THR A 163 -9.00 -1.41 -6.48
CA THR A 163 -9.19 -0.24 -7.35
C THR A 163 -10.62 -0.03 -7.82
N MET A 164 -11.46 -1.09 -7.78
CA MET A 164 -12.82 -1.09 -8.31
C MET A 164 -13.75 -0.04 -7.66
N SER A 165 -13.53 0.29 -6.39
CA SER A 165 -14.30 1.31 -5.67
C SER A 165 -13.80 2.74 -5.90
N GLN A 166 -12.81 2.94 -6.78
CA GLN A 166 -12.13 4.23 -7.01
C GLN A 166 -11.69 4.87 -5.69
N PRO A 167 -10.80 4.22 -4.94
CA PRO A 167 -10.35 4.75 -3.65
C PRO A 167 -9.58 6.06 -3.83
N LYS A 168 -9.55 6.88 -2.79
CA LYS A 168 -8.71 8.09 -2.74
C LYS A 168 -7.22 7.74 -2.67
N ILE A 169 -6.90 6.64 -1.96
CA ILE A 169 -5.53 6.19 -1.73
C ILE A 169 -5.46 4.68 -1.96
N LEU A 170 -4.47 4.24 -2.72
CA LEU A 170 -4.10 2.84 -2.88
C LEU A 170 -2.85 2.53 -2.07
N LEU A 171 -2.94 1.54 -1.19
CA LEU A 171 -1.84 1.03 -0.38
C LEU A 171 -1.39 -0.32 -0.92
N LEU A 172 -0.13 -0.43 -1.32
CA LEU A 172 0.50 -1.63 -1.86
C LEU A 172 1.62 -2.08 -0.92
N ASP A 173 1.47 -3.25 -0.30
CA ASP A 173 2.41 -3.77 0.68
C ASP A 173 3.17 -4.96 0.09
N GLU A 174 4.35 -4.72 -0.49
CA GLU A 174 5.22 -5.74 -1.12
C GLU A 174 4.46 -6.72 -2.03
N HIS A 175 3.52 -6.21 -2.80
CA HIS A 175 2.48 -6.99 -3.49
C HIS A 175 2.97 -7.89 -4.62
N THR A 176 4.25 -7.84 -4.99
CA THR A 176 4.90 -8.71 -5.98
C THR A 176 5.93 -9.66 -5.39
N ALA A 177 6.26 -9.52 -4.09
CA ALA A 177 7.39 -10.21 -3.46
C ALA A 177 7.28 -11.75 -3.45
N ASN A 178 6.05 -12.29 -3.42
CA ASN A 178 5.79 -13.73 -3.37
C ASN A 178 5.46 -14.34 -4.76
N LEU A 179 5.77 -13.63 -5.84
CA LEU A 179 5.54 -14.07 -7.21
C LEU A 179 6.87 -14.43 -7.88
N ASP A 180 6.80 -15.31 -8.88
CA ASP A 180 7.95 -15.51 -9.76
C ASP A 180 8.24 -14.23 -10.55
N PRO A 181 9.50 -14.01 -11.03
CA PRO A 181 9.90 -12.75 -11.64
C PRO A 181 9.00 -12.33 -12.81
N LYS A 182 8.67 -13.26 -13.71
CA LYS A 182 7.86 -12.97 -14.90
C LYS A 182 6.42 -12.57 -14.51
N THR A 183 5.83 -13.26 -13.54
CA THR A 183 4.50 -12.91 -13.02
C THR A 183 4.55 -11.57 -12.27
N GLY A 184 5.63 -11.31 -11.51
CA GLY A 184 5.87 -10.04 -10.83
C GLY A 184 5.87 -8.86 -11.80
N GLU A 185 6.57 -8.96 -12.91
CA GLU A 185 6.59 -7.94 -13.98
C GLU A 185 5.18 -7.66 -14.52
N ILE A 186 4.42 -8.70 -14.86
CA ILE A 186 3.04 -8.57 -15.36
C ILE A 186 2.15 -7.84 -14.33
N ILE A 187 2.28 -8.17 -13.05
CA ILE A 187 1.51 -7.52 -11.98
C ILE A 187 1.94 -6.06 -11.80
N MET A 188 3.23 -5.74 -11.91
CA MET A 188 3.72 -4.37 -11.84
C MET A 188 3.24 -3.52 -13.02
N GLU A 189 3.24 -4.05 -14.23
CA GLU A 189 2.69 -3.38 -15.41
C GLU A 189 1.19 -3.10 -15.23
N LEU A 190 0.42 -4.10 -14.77
CA LEU A 190 -0.99 -3.95 -14.45
C LEU A 190 -1.21 -2.88 -13.37
N THR A 191 -0.41 -2.90 -12.31
CA THR A 191 -0.45 -1.93 -11.21
C THR A 191 -0.25 -0.51 -11.73
N THR A 192 0.82 -0.30 -12.50
CA THR A 192 1.17 1.02 -13.05
C THR A 192 0.09 1.54 -14.00
N ARG A 193 -0.47 0.66 -14.85
CA ARG A 193 -1.58 1.00 -15.73
C ARG A 193 -2.81 1.45 -14.95
N LEU A 194 -3.26 0.67 -13.95
CA LEU A 194 -4.43 1.01 -13.14
C LEU A 194 -4.26 2.31 -12.34
N ILE A 195 -3.06 2.55 -11.80
CA ILE A 195 -2.74 3.81 -11.10
C ILE A 195 -2.88 4.99 -12.06
N ARG A 196 -2.30 4.89 -13.27
CA ARG A 196 -2.31 5.97 -14.27
C ARG A 196 -3.71 6.23 -14.80
N GLU A 197 -4.44 5.21 -15.20
CA GLU A 197 -5.79 5.33 -15.77
C GLU A 197 -6.78 5.95 -14.79
N ASN A 198 -6.67 5.61 -13.51
CA ASN A 198 -7.58 6.08 -12.45
C ASN A 198 -7.02 7.26 -11.65
N ARG A 199 -5.82 7.77 -11.97
CA ARG A 199 -5.11 8.85 -11.26
C ARG A 199 -5.06 8.62 -9.75
N LEU A 200 -4.74 7.39 -9.33
CA LEU A 200 -4.76 6.99 -7.93
C LEU A 200 -3.56 7.55 -7.17
N THR A 201 -3.82 8.20 -6.04
CA THR A 201 -2.78 8.48 -5.06
C THR A 201 -2.32 7.16 -4.47
N THR A 202 -1.02 6.84 -4.57
CA THR A 202 -0.53 5.49 -4.25
C THR A 202 0.67 5.54 -3.32
N LEU A 203 0.67 4.68 -2.29
CA LEU A 203 1.86 4.38 -1.49
C LEU A 203 2.20 2.90 -1.70
N MET A 204 3.37 2.63 -2.24
CA MET A 204 3.87 1.29 -2.53
C MET A 204 5.11 0.99 -1.70
N VAL A 205 5.00 0.05 -0.79
CA VAL A 205 6.14 -0.53 -0.09
C VAL A 205 6.80 -1.59 -0.98
N THR A 206 8.11 -1.50 -1.13
CA THR A 206 8.92 -2.51 -1.82
C THR A 206 10.27 -2.66 -1.12
N HIS A 207 10.86 -3.85 -1.19
CA HIS A 207 12.24 -4.09 -0.79
C HIS A 207 13.21 -4.04 -2.00
N ASN A 208 12.68 -3.91 -3.22
CA ASN A 208 13.46 -3.80 -4.43
C ASN A 208 13.74 -2.31 -4.73
N LEU A 209 15.01 -1.91 -4.64
CA LEU A 209 15.45 -0.53 -4.91
C LEU A 209 15.30 -0.14 -6.38
N GLN A 210 15.43 -1.11 -7.30
CA GLN A 210 15.18 -0.88 -8.72
C GLN A 210 13.73 -0.48 -8.94
N ASP A 211 12.78 -1.23 -8.36
CA ASP A 211 11.35 -0.91 -8.45
C ASP A 211 11.06 0.46 -7.84
N ALA A 212 11.71 0.78 -6.71
CA ALA A 212 11.52 2.06 -6.03
C ALA A 212 11.91 3.26 -6.89
N LEU A 213 12.91 3.12 -7.75
CA LEU A 213 13.35 4.17 -8.68
C LEU A 213 12.65 4.10 -10.03
N SER A 214 12.22 2.91 -10.48
CA SER A 214 11.54 2.73 -11.77
C SER A 214 10.07 3.15 -11.73
N PHE A 215 9.42 3.00 -10.56
CA PHE A 215 8.00 3.29 -10.39
C PHE A 215 7.79 4.49 -9.46
N GLY A 216 6.65 5.15 -9.63
CA GLY A 216 6.28 6.31 -8.83
C GLY A 216 6.99 7.61 -9.21
N THR A 217 6.65 8.68 -8.52
CA THR A 217 7.12 10.05 -8.74
C THR A 217 7.93 10.59 -7.54
N ARG A 218 7.89 9.89 -6.41
CA ARG A 218 8.59 10.22 -5.17
C ARG A 218 9.02 8.94 -4.46
N THR A 219 10.20 8.94 -3.88
CA THR A 219 10.74 7.81 -3.13
C THR A 219 11.05 8.23 -1.71
N LEU A 220 10.47 7.51 -0.75
CA LEU A 220 10.77 7.65 0.68
C LEU A 220 11.63 6.47 1.11
N MET A 221 12.65 6.76 1.91
CA MET A 221 13.42 5.72 2.59
C MET A 221 13.16 5.83 4.08
N MET A 222 12.78 4.71 4.68
CA MET A 222 12.52 4.60 6.12
C MET A 222 13.61 3.80 6.83
N ASP A 223 13.98 4.26 8.00
CA ASP A 223 14.83 3.53 8.94
C ASP A 223 14.39 3.83 10.38
N GLU A 224 14.34 2.79 11.23
CA GLU A 224 13.98 2.92 12.66
C GLU A 224 12.75 3.77 12.97
N GLY A 225 11.72 3.67 12.12
CA GLY A 225 10.45 4.38 12.31
C GLY A 225 10.42 5.83 11.79
N GLU A 226 11.46 6.30 11.15
CA GLU A 226 11.57 7.65 10.59
C GLU A 226 11.73 7.62 9.07
N VAL A 227 11.36 8.73 8.41
CA VAL A 227 11.72 8.99 7.01
C VAL A 227 13.09 9.63 7.00
N VAL A 228 14.10 8.87 6.56
CA VAL A 228 15.49 9.33 6.51
C VAL A 228 15.87 9.93 5.17
N LEU A 229 15.13 9.62 4.10
CA LEU A 229 15.30 10.21 2.78
C LEU A 229 13.95 10.41 2.12
N ASP A 230 13.78 11.56 1.48
CA ASP A 230 12.58 11.94 0.74
C ASP A 230 13.04 12.66 -0.54
N VAL A 231 12.88 11.99 -1.69
CA VAL A 231 13.34 12.49 -2.99
C VAL A 231 12.23 12.43 -4.02
N ALA A 232 12.10 13.50 -4.81
CA ALA A 232 11.09 13.65 -5.84
C ALA A 232 11.60 14.44 -7.05
N GLY A 233 10.84 14.44 -8.15
CA GLY A 233 11.13 15.23 -9.34
C GLY A 233 12.49 14.89 -9.98
N THR A 234 13.18 15.92 -10.48
CA THR A 234 14.42 15.78 -11.27
C THR A 234 15.58 15.17 -10.48
N GLU A 235 15.63 15.34 -9.18
CA GLU A 235 16.63 14.71 -8.31
C GLU A 235 16.44 13.19 -8.31
N ARG A 236 15.19 12.74 -8.13
CA ARG A 236 14.84 11.32 -8.15
C ARG A 236 15.04 10.69 -9.53
N GLU A 237 14.66 11.38 -10.60
CA GLU A 237 14.76 10.88 -11.98
C GLU A 237 16.20 10.57 -12.40
N LYS A 238 17.17 11.30 -11.85
CA LYS A 238 18.60 11.13 -12.13
C LYS A 238 19.29 10.18 -11.16
N MET A 239 18.62 9.83 -10.07
CA MET A 239 19.21 9.04 -8.99
C MET A 239 19.41 7.60 -9.40
N THR A 240 20.64 7.11 -9.20
CA THR A 240 20.99 5.70 -9.37
C THR A 240 20.73 4.90 -8.08
N MET A 241 20.66 3.58 -8.21
CA MET A 241 20.58 2.69 -7.04
C MET A 241 21.76 2.89 -6.08
N GLN A 242 22.94 3.11 -6.63
CA GLN A 242 24.15 3.30 -5.84
C GLN A 242 24.08 4.61 -5.03
N GLU A 243 23.67 5.71 -5.64
CA GLU A 243 23.48 6.99 -4.99
C GLU A 243 22.40 6.92 -3.89
N LEU A 244 21.29 6.20 -4.15
CA LEU A 244 20.25 5.97 -3.16
C LEU A 244 20.79 5.24 -1.93
N LEU A 245 21.61 4.21 -2.12
CA LEU A 245 22.27 3.46 -1.03
C LEU A 245 23.32 4.29 -0.30
N GLU A 246 24.11 5.07 -1.01
CA GLU A 246 25.12 5.97 -0.42
C GLU A 246 24.45 7.05 0.45
N GLN A 247 23.39 7.68 -0.03
CA GLN A 247 22.62 8.65 0.75
C GLN A 247 22.01 8.03 2.00
N PHE A 248 21.51 6.79 1.91
CA PHE A 248 21.00 6.06 3.06
C PHE A 248 22.08 5.82 4.11
N ASN A 249 23.25 5.31 3.68
CA ASN A 249 24.36 5.02 4.59
C ASN A 249 24.89 6.29 5.27
N VAL A 250 25.05 7.38 4.51
CA VAL A 250 25.52 8.66 5.07
C VAL A 250 24.54 9.20 6.13
N ARG A 251 23.23 9.14 5.87
CA ARG A 251 22.22 9.63 6.84
C ARG A 251 22.12 8.73 8.07
N ARG A 252 22.24 7.43 7.89
CA ARG A 252 22.28 6.48 9.00
C ARG A 252 23.51 6.70 9.90
N HIS A 253 24.69 6.90 9.32
CA HIS A 253 25.90 7.18 10.07
C HIS A 253 25.86 8.53 10.81
N LYS A 254 25.29 9.58 10.23
CA LYS A 254 25.09 10.86 10.92
C LYS A 254 24.19 10.72 12.14
N LYS A 255 23.08 9.97 12.01
CA LYS A 255 22.16 9.72 13.12
C LYS A 255 22.86 8.99 14.27
N PHE A 256 23.65 7.95 13.99
CA PHE A 256 24.44 7.26 15.02
C PHE A 256 25.49 8.16 15.70
N ALA A 257 26.08 9.12 14.98
CA ALA A 257 27.01 10.06 15.55
C ALA A 257 26.30 11.07 16.48
N ASP A 258 25.14 11.58 16.08
CA ASP A 258 24.32 12.51 16.88
C ASP A 258 23.77 11.84 18.14
N ASP A 259 23.27 10.60 18.04
CA ASP A 259 22.79 9.81 19.20
C ASP A 259 23.93 9.53 20.20
N ARG A 260 25.16 9.22 19.72
CA ARG A 260 26.33 9.05 20.60
C ARG A 260 26.74 10.35 21.28
N ALA A 261 26.66 11.46 20.60
CA ALA A 261 26.98 12.78 21.19
C ALA A 261 25.99 13.16 22.30
N LEU A 262 24.70 12.82 22.14
CA LEU A 262 23.67 13.03 23.16
C LEU A 262 23.82 12.10 24.39
N LEU A 263 24.37 10.90 24.21
CA LEU A 263 24.60 9.95 25.31
C LEU A 263 25.89 10.21 26.07
N SER A 264 26.77 11.08 25.54
CA SER A 264 28.06 11.45 26.13
C SER A 264 28.06 12.83 26.80
N SER A 265 26.91 13.53 26.80
CA SER A 265 26.65 14.78 27.50
C SER A 265 25.79 14.55 28.75
#